data_dbe8f211a6e18cb9fd1aee3e1b36ab4f
#
_entry.id   dbe8f211a6e18cb9fd1aee3e1b36ab4f
#
_cell.length_a   1.000
_cell.length_b   1.000
_cell.length_c   1.000
_cell.angle_alpha   90.00
_cell.angle_beta   90.00
_cell.angle_gamma   90.00
#
_symmetry.space_group_name_H-M   'P 1'
#
loop_
_entity.id
_entity.type
_entity.pdbx_description
1 polymer ?
#
loop_
_entity_poly.entity_id
_entity_poly.type
_entity_poly.pdbx_seq_one_letter_code
_entity_poly.pdbx_strand_id
1 'polypeptide(L)'
;MKSKMVPGETKRLSRVLRSYAEKYETAFFIEGDPSWFMHQASGKANQEVTAFIAACLSYGSREQFVPKIQLLFDCAKGNLYEWVKSGVYSKDIPHDSDDCFYRLYTFRQFNTFLCRLRQMLLEYDSIGQYVRQHCGGDAMSAIETICQWFADTDTNHIVPKDTQSPCKRICLFLRWMVRSNSPVDLGLWADFIDCRTLIMPLDTHVLQQSVRLGLLSGKTATMSTAKKLTDKLSEFFPDDPLKGDFALFGYGVNSAMANRTHAMLLKVINKTFSVCKVTDYSEVDLMSDFVFIGKTDGECSLVCETSKTPSNTTERDDGWRAFRIEGILDFSLIGILAKISTCLAENGIGIFAISTFNTDYILTKAENFEKAVETLEAEGYKIC
;
A
#
# COMPACT_ATOMS: atom_id res chain seq x y z
N MET A 1 27.44 -13.00 -17.83
CA MET A 1 26.60 -13.13 -19.06
C MET A 1 25.27 -12.42 -18.77
N LYS A 2 24.94 -11.33 -19.50
CA LYS A 2 23.63 -10.66 -19.40
C LYS A 2 22.60 -11.57 -20.07
N SER A 3 21.73 -12.23 -19.35
CA SER A 3 20.57 -12.91 -19.93
C SER A 3 19.69 -11.82 -20.56
N LYS A 4 19.72 -11.70 -21.88
CA LYS A 4 18.75 -10.88 -22.61
C LYS A 4 17.41 -11.60 -22.54
N MET A 5 16.40 -10.96 -21.98
CA MET A 5 15.03 -11.47 -22.04
C MET A 5 14.62 -11.71 -23.50
N VAL A 6 13.90 -12.80 -23.73
CA VAL A 6 13.40 -13.14 -25.07
C VAL A 6 12.36 -12.08 -25.48
N PRO A 7 12.30 -11.66 -26.78
CA PRO A 7 11.38 -10.60 -27.23
C PRO A 7 9.90 -10.79 -26.83
N GLY A 8 9.44 -12.04 -26.76
CA GLY A 8 8.08 -12.38 -26.31
C GLY A 8 7.84 -12.12 -24.81
N GLU A 9 8.83 -12.43 -23.98
CA GLU A 9 8.79 -12.19 -22.54
C GLU A 9 8.81 -10.69 -22.22
N THR A 10 9.61 -9.90 -22.94
CA THR A 10 9.67 -8.44 -22.79
C THR A 10 8.32 -7.80 -23.11
N LYS A 11 7.63 -8.23 -24.18
CA LYS A 11 6.28 -7.72 -24.51
C LYS A 11 5.24 -8.06 -23.45
N ARG A 12 5.29 -9.28 -22.90
CA ARG A 12 4.41 -9.71 -21.82
C ARG A 12 4.66 -8.88 -20.55
N LEU A 13 5.93 -8.72 -20.17
CA LEU A 13 6.30 -7.93 -18.99
C LEU A 13 5.91 -6.46 -19.15
N SER A 14 6.12 -5.86 -20.30
CA SER A 14 5.70 -4.48 -20.61
C SER A 14 4.21 -4.30 -20.41
N ARG A 15 3.37 -5.23 -20.89
CA ARG A 15 1.91 -5.17 -20.72
C ARG A 15 1.53 -5.26 -19.23
N VAL A 16 2.15 -6.16 -18.48
CA VAL A 16 1.91 -6.34 -17.05
C VAL A 16 2.29 -5.09 -16.27
N LEU A 17 3.49 -4.54 -16.48
CA LEU A 17 3.94 -3.34 -15.78
C LEU A 17 3.06 -2.12 -16.08
N ARG A 18 2.68 -1.90 -17.35
CA ARG A 18 1.79 -0.79 -17.73
C ARG A 18 0.41 -0.93 -17.09
N SER A 19 -0.19 -2.12 -17.14
CA SER A 19 -1.49 -2.37 -16.52
C SER A 19 -1.48 -2.12 -15.01
N TYR A 20 -0.41 -2.51 -14.30
CA TYR A 20 -0.31 -2.22 -12.88
C TYR A 20 -0.03 -0.74 -12.60
N ALA A 21 0.81 -0.07 -13.39
CA ALA A 21 1.01 1.36 -13.24
C ALA A 21 -0.31 2.12 -13.39
N GLU A 22 -1.07 1.87 -14.45
CA GLU A 22 -2.38 2.49 -14.69
C GLU A 22 -3.39 2.22 -13.56
N LYS A 23 -3.42 0.99 -13.04
CA LYS A 23 -4.33 0.59 -11.97
C LYS A 23 -4.02 1.25 -10.63
N TYR A 24 -2.74 1.44 -10.31
CA TYR A 24 -2.30 1.88 -8.98
C TYR A 24 -1.86 3.33 -8.92
N GLU A 25 -1.49 3.98 -10.02
CA GLU A 25 -1.22 5.41 -10.07
C GLU A 25 -2.54 6.20 -10.16
N THR A 26 -3.26 6.26 -9.05
CA THR A 26 -4.57 6.91 -8.94
C THR A 26 -4.65 7.75 -7.68
N ALA A 27 -5.64 8.64 -7.58
CA ALA A 27 -5.87 9.42 -6.37
C ALA A 27 -6.16 8.54 -5.13
N PHE A 28 -6.71 7.33 -5.30
CA PHE A 28 -6.92 6.38 -4.21
C PHE A 28 -5.62 5.86 -3.59
N PHE A 29 -4.50 5.90 -4.34
CA PHE A 29 -3.20 5.52 -3.79
C PHE A 29 -2.78 6.39 -2.61
N ILE A 30 -3.26 7.63 -2.55
CA ILE A 30 -2.92 8.61 -1.51
C ILE A 30 -3.48 8.19 -0.14
N GLU A 31 -4.60 7.48 -0.11
CA GLU A 31 -5.23 7.03 1.15
C GLU A 31 -4.31 6.08 1.92
N GLY A 32 -3.97 6.46 3.15
CA GLY A 32 -3.04 5.69 4.00
C GLY A 32 -1.59 5.68 3.53
N ASP A 33 -1.24 6.46 2.49
CA ASP A 33 0.13 6.68 2.04
C ASP A 33 0.72 7.95 2.67
N PRO A 34 2.02 8.03 2.96
CA PRO A 34 2.64 9.24 3.50
C PRO A 34 2.50 10.47 2.59
N SER A 35 2.26 10.28 1.30
CA SER A 35 1.95 11.37 0.37
C SER A 35 0.66 12.11 0.71
N TRP A 36 -0.27 11.48 1.45
CA TRP A 36 -1.51 12.11 1.90
C TRP A 36 -1.25 13.45 2.61
N PHE A 37 -0.25 13.52 3.46
CA PHE A 37 0.04 14.72 4.25
C PHE A 37 0.41 15.94 3.39
N MET A 38 1.19 15.75 2.33
CA MET A 38 1.53 16.86 1.44
C MET A 38 0.33 17.40 0.64
N HIS A 39 -0.68 16.54 0.42
CA HIS A 39 -1.94 16.96 -0.21
C HIS A 39 -2.88 17.69 0.76
N GLN A 40 -2.73 17.50 2.08
CA GLN A 40 -3.45 18.27 3.10
C GLN A 40 -2.81 19.64 3.38
N ALA A 41 -1.53 19.80 3.04
CA ALA A 41 -0.80 21.03 3.25
C ALA A 41 -1.17 22.10 2.20
N SER A 42 -1.43 23.33 2.65
CA SER A 42 -1.74 24.46 1.76
C SER A 42 -0.50 25.27 1.45
N GLY A 43 -0.29 25.61 0.17
CA GLY A 43 0.82 26.41 -0.32
C GLY A 43 2.09 25.60 -0.59
N LYS A 44 2.79 25.94 -1.71
CA LYS A 44 3.92 25.15 -2.24
C LYS A 44 5.03 24.92 -1.22
N ALA A 45 5.43 25.95 -0.46
CA ALA A 45 6.49 25.83 0.55
C ALA A 45 6.09 24.87 1.68
N ASN A 46 4.82 24.92 2.12
CA ASN A 46 4.32 24.00 3.14
C ASN A 46 4.18 22.57 2.60
N GLN A 47 3.70 22.39 1.38
CA GLN A 47 3.64 21.08 0.71
C GLN A 47 5.03 20.45 0.58
N GLU A 48 6.04 21.22 0.20
CA GLU A 48 7.43 20.78 0.06
C GLU A 48 8.01 20.30 1.40
N VAL A 49 7.90 21.11 2.46
CA VAL A 49 8.42 20.76 3.79
C VAL A 49 7.65 19.57 4.38
N THR A 50 6.34 19.53 4.20
CA THR A 50 5.51 18.40 4.63
C THR A 50 5.94 17.11 3.91
N ALA A 51 6.12 17.15 2.60
CA ALA A 51 6.61 16.02 1.81
C ALA A 51 8.00 15.56 2.26
N PHE A 52 8.91 16.49 2.52
CA PHE A 52 10.27 16.15 2.96
C PHE A 52 10.27 15.43 4.32
N ILE A 53 9.57 15.97 5.31
CA ILE A 53 9.47 15.37 6.64
C ILE A 53 8.77 14.01 6.55
N ALA A 54 7.67 13.91 5.79
CA ALA A 54 6.95 12.66 5.58
C ALA A 54 7.84 11.59 4.91
N ALA A 55 8.59 11.95 3.88
CA ALA A 55 9.53 11.05 3.23
C ALA A 55 10.64 10.59 4.19
N CYS A 56 11.22 11.50 4.98
CA CYS A 56 12.26 11.20 5.96
C CYS A 56 11.79 10.23 7.07
N LEU A 57 10.50 10.27 7.44
CA LEU A 57 9.90 9.36 8.41
C LEU A 57 9.37 8.06 7.79
N SER A 58 9.25 7.96 6.45
CA SER A 58 8.74 6.78 5.74
C SER A 58 9.71 5.60 5.78
N TYR A 59 9.92 5.08 7.00
CA TYR A 59 10.82 3.99 7.34
C TYR A 59 10.18 3.04 8.36
N GLY A 60 10.08 1.77 8.04
CA GLY A 60 9.37 0.77 8.83
C GLY A 60 7.96 0.50 8.31
N SER A 61 7.02 0.07 9.17
CA SER A 61 5.64 -0.17 8.77
C SER A 61 4.82 1.13 8.74
N ARG A 62 3.83 1.19 7.85
CA ARG A 62 2.90 2.34 7.75
C ARG A 62 2.18 2.61 9.08
N GLU A 63 1.76 1.57 9.78
CA GLU A 63 1.11 1.66 11.09
C GLU A 63 1.96 2.38 12.15
N GLN A 64 3.29 2.37 11.98
CA GLN A 64 4.22 3.01 12.89
C GLN A 64 4.55 4.45 12.49
N PHE A 65 4.83 4.71 11.20
CA PHE A 65 5.29 6.05 10.80
C PHE A 65 4.15 7.02 10.48
N VAL A 66 3.01 6.56 9.96
CA VAL A 66 1.87 7.44 9.66
C VAL A 66 1.38 8.19 10.90
N PRO A 67 1.19 7.54 12.08
CA PRO A 67 0.84 8.26 13.30
C PRO A 67 1.90 9.28 13.76
N LYS A 68 3.19 9.05 13.45
CA LYS A 68 4.25 10.01 13.78
C LYS A 68 4.23 11.24 12.87
N ILE A 69 3.97 11.05 11.58
CA ILE A 69 3.78 12.16 10.65
C ILE A 69 2.53 12.95 11.06
N GLN A 70 1.43 12.26 11.39
CA GLN A 70 0.19 12.89 11.87
C GLN A 70 0.44 13.75 13.11
N LEU A 71 1.15 13.22 14.11
CA LEU A 71 1.53 13.96 15.30
C LEU A 71 2.22 15.29 14.98
N LEU A 72 3.21 15.27 14.08
CA LEU A 72 3.92 16.48 13.67
C LEU A 72 3.01 17.45 12.90
N PHE A 73 2.15 16.91 12.04
CA PHE A 73 1.19 17.70 11.28
C PHE A 73 0.19 18.42 12.20
N ASP A 74 -0.26 17.75 13.27
CA ASP A 74 -1.15 18.30 14.29
C ASP A 74 -0.45 19.36 15.15
N CYS A 75 0.78 19.10 15.63
CA CYS A 75 1.61 20.08 16.34
C CYS A 75 1.82 21.35 15.50
N ALA A 76 2.05 21.19 14.21
CA ALA A 76 2.21 22.28 13.25
C ALA A 76 0.87 22.92 12.83
N LYS A 77 -0.28 22.41 13.27
CA LYS A 77 -1.63 22.84 12.83
C LYS A 77 -1.75 22.87 11.29
N GLY A 78 -1.18 21.85 10.64
CA GLY A 78 -1.18 21.73 9.18
C GLY A 78 -0.17 22.62 8.43
N ASN A 79 0.69 23.36 9.13
CA ASN A 79 1.69 24.23 8.50
C ASN A 79 3.11 23.94 9.03
N LEU A 80 3.70 22.84 8.52
CA LEU A 80 5.03 22.42 8.90
C LEU A 80 6.13 23.42 8.45
N TYR A 81 5.91 24.13 7.36
CA TYR A 81 6.86 25.15 6.90
C TYR A 81 7.05 26.24 7.94
N GLU A 82 5.97 26.89 8.40
CA GLU A 82 6.05 27.93 9.42
C GLU A 82 6.46 27.37 10.79
N TRP A 83 5.99 26.17 11.14
CA TRP A 83 6.36 25.50 12.38
C TRP A 83 7.88 25.26 12.48
N VAL A 84 8.52 24.85 11.38
CA VAL A 84 9.97 24.67 11.30
C VAL A 84 10.67 26.02 11.21
N LYS A 85 10.28 26.89 10.27
CA LYS A 85 10.97 28.16 9.96
C LYS A 85 10.98 29.12 11.15
N SER A 86 9.88 29.22 11.90
CA SER A 86 9.80 30.05 13.11
C SER A 86 10.57 29.46 14.30
N GLY A 87 10.86 28.15 14.30
CA GLY A 87 11.50 27.46 15.41
C GLY A 87 10.54 27.03 16.53
N VAL A 88 9.21 27.16 16.33
CA VAL A 88 8.20 26.76 17.33
C VAL A 88 8.23 25.25 17.61
N TYR A 89 8.70 24.43 16.67
CA TYR A 89 8.87 23.00 16.82
C TYR A 89 9.67 22.60 18.09
N SER A 90 10.55 23.46 18.60
CA SER A 90 11.34 23.17 19.79
C SER A 90 10.52 23.02 21.08
N LYS A 91 9.25 23.47 21.08
CA LYS A 91 8.31 23.25 22.17
C LYS A 91 7.73 21.82 22.17
N ASP A 92 7.59 21.23 20.98
CA ASP A 92 6.98 19.92 20.78
C ASP A 92 8.04 18.81 20.70
N ILE A 93 9.23 19.16 20.21
CA ILE A 93 10.37 18.27 20.00
C ILE A 93 11.58 18.78 20.80
N PRO A 94 11.75 18.33 22.06
CA PRO A 94 12.81 18.80 22.94
C PRO A 94 14.21 18.40 22.42
N HIS A 95 15.18 19.30 22.55
CA HIS A 95 16.56 19.11 22.08
C HIS A 95 17.44 18.35 23.08
N ASP A 96 17.00 18.20 24.31
CA ASP A 96 17.74 17.64 25.45
C ASP A 96 17.24 16.22 25.85
N SER A 97 16.27 15.65 25.14
CA SER A 97 15.76 14.31 25.42
C SER A 97 16.36 13.27 24.49
N ASP A 98 16.94 12.22 25.10
CA ASP A 98 17.40 11.00 24.42
C ASP A 98 16.32 9.92 24.37
N ASP A 99 15.10 10.22 24.79
CA ASP A 99 13.97 9.30 24.63
C ASP A 99 13.69 9.04 23.16
N CYS A 100 13.17 7.85 22.88
CA CYS A 100 12.84 7.45 21.52
C CYS A 100 11.68 8.29 20.97
N PHE A 101 11.95 9.06 19.94
CA PHE A 101 10.91 9.71 19.15
C PHE A 101 10.28 8.74 18.17
N TYR A 102 11.11 8.08 17.35
CA TYR A 102 10.65 7.10 16.38
C TYR A 102 11.74 6.08 16.07
N ARG A 103 11.51 4.81 16.42
CA ARG A 103 12.41 3.67 16.14
C ARG A 103 13.84 3.90 16.63
N LEU A 104 14.74 4.26 15.72
CA LEU A 104 16.16 4.52 16.00
C LEU A 104 16.46 6.00 16.29
N TYR A 105 15.48 6.88 16.16
CA TYR A 105 15.66 8.32 16.33
C TYR A 105 15.21 8.77 17.70
N THR A 106 16.07 9.50 18.40
CA THR A 106 15.70 10.19 19.65
C THR A 106 15.07 11.54 19.35
N PHE A 107 14.42 12.13 20.35
CA PHE A 107 13.92 13.50 20.24
C PHE A 107 15.06 14.49 19.93
N ARG A 108 16.21 14.34 20.56
CA ARG A 108 17.41 15.16 20.30
C ARG A 108 17.82 15.10 18.83
N GLN A 109 17.94 13.91 18.27
CA GLN A 109 18.35 13.70 16.88
C GLN A 109 17.32 14.28 15.90
N PHE A 110 16.05 14.10 16.19
CA PHE A 110 14.98 14.66 15.36
C PHE A 110 14.91 16.18 15.48
N ASN A 111 15.12 16.75 16.67
CA ASN A 111 15.26 18.19 16.84
C ASN A 111 16.45 18.75 16.05
N THR A 112 17.62 18.07 16.09
CA THR A 112 18.80 18.45 15.30
C THR A 112 18.50 18.44 13.81
N PHE A 113 17.77 17.46 13.31
CA PHE A 113 17.29 17.41 11.92
C PHE A 113 16.40 18.63 11.59
N LEU A 114 15.42 18.94 12.44
CA LEU A 114 14.55 20.12 12.23
C LEU A 114 15.32 21.43 12.32
N CYS A 115 16.31 21.54 13.21
CA CYS A 115 17.20 22.70 13.31
C CYS A 115 17.98 22.91 12.00
N ARG A 116 18.52 21.83 11.44
CA ARG A 116 19.26 21.90 10.17
C ARG A 116 18.36 22.23 8.99
N LEU A 117 17.15 21.68 8.97
CA LEU A 117 16.12 22.05 7.97
C LEU A 117 15.74 23.53 8.12
N ARG A 118 15.54 24.01 9.35
CA ARG A 118 15.27 25.43 9.62
C ARG A 118 16.35 26.36 9.06
N GLN A 119 17.61 26.00 9.23
CA GLN A 119 18.72 26.79 8.65
C GLN A 119 18.59 26.91 7.13
N MET A 120 18.28 25.81 6.42
CA MET A 120 18.04 25.82 4.97
C MET A 120 16.87 26.76 4.60
N LEU A 121 15.76 26.69 5.35
CA LEU A 121 14.59 27.53 5.07
C LEU A 121 14.82 29.02 5.37
N LEU A 122 15.70 29.35 6.32
CA LEU A 122 16.07 30.74 6.60
C LEU A 122 17.03 31.31 5.56
N GLU A 123 17.92 30.49 5.02
CA GLU A 123 18.94 30.90 4.07
C GLU A 123 18.43 30.94 2.62
N TYR A 124 17.60 29.95 2.23
CA TYR A 124 17.16 29.75 0.85
C TYR A 124 15.65 29.85 0.65
N ASP A 125 14.88 30.08 1.72
CA ASP A 125 13.42 30.17 1.71
C ASP A 125 12.69 28.84 1.46
N SER A 126 13.26 27.92 0.67
CA SER A 126 12.72 26.58 0.43
C SER A 126 13.84 25.57 0.15
N ILE A 127 13.51 24.28 0.29
CA ILE A 127 14.40 23.17 -0.09
C ILE A 127 14.68 23.24 -1.59
N GLY A 128 13.65 23.50 -2.39
CA GLY A 128 13.76 23.61 -3.85
C GLY A 128 14.67 24.74 -4.30
N GLN A 129 14.67 25.88 -3.63
CA GLN A 129 15.59 26.99 -3.95
C GLN A 129 17.03 26.59 -3.66
N TYR A 130 17.31 25.96 -2.52
CA TYR A 130 18.63 25.44 -2.21
C TYR A 130 19.11 24.44 -3.26
N VAL A 131 18.26 23.43 -3.58
CA VAL A 131 18.61 22.42 -4.58
C VAL A 131 18.82 23.04 -5.96
N ARG A 132 17.96 23.95 -6.40
CA ARG A 132 18.07 24.65 -7.70
C ARG A 132 19.40 25.39 -7.86
N GLN A 133 19.90 25.99 -6.78
CA GLN A 133 21.16 26.75 -6.80
C GLN A 133 22.42 25.88 -6.79
N HIS A 134 22.31 24.63 -6.28
CA HIS A 134 23.48 23.79 -6.03
C HIS A 134 23.51 22.48 -6.81
N CYS A 135 22.42 22.07 -7.45
CA CYS A 135 22.38 20.84 -8.24
C CYS A 135 22.59 21.08 -9.74
N GLY A 136 23.04 20.03 -10.44
CA GLY A 136 23.29 20.05 -11.89
C GLY A 136 22.04 19.83 -12.75
N GLY A 137 20.82 19.89 -12.19
CA GLY A 137 19.57 19.71 -12.94
C GLY A 137 19.14 18.25 -13.12
N ASP A 138 19.84 17.30 -12.53
CA ASP A 138 19.49 15.87 -12.52
C ASP A 138 19.24 15.35 -11.09
N ALA A 139 18.51 14.23 -10.99
CA ALA A 139 18.12 13.69 -9.70
C ALA A 139 19.30 13.22 -8.84
N MET A 140 20.38 12.70 -9.44
CA MET A 140 21.54 12.24 -8.66
C MET A 140 22.23 13.40 -7.98
N SER A 141 22.48 14.46 -8.72
CA SER A 141 23.05 15.71 -8.20
C SER A 141 22.17 16.32 -7.11
N ALA A 142 20.83 16.28 -7.26
CA ALA A 142 19.90 16.75 -6.25
C ALA A 142 19.96 15.90 -4.96
N ILE A 143 20.08 14.57 -5.07
CA ILE A 143 20.26 13.66 -3.91
C ILE A 143 21.56 14.01 -3.19
N GLU A 144 22.66 14.14 -3.91
CA GLU A 144 23.97 14.48 -3.34
C GLU A 144 23.92 15.84 -2.62
N THR A 145 23.34 16.86 -3.25
CA THR A 145 23.14 18.20 -2.69
C THR A 145 22.37 18.15 -1.37
N ILE A 146 21.25 17.42 -1.32
CA ILE A 146 20.46 17.28 -0.09
C ILE A 146 21.25 16.52 0.98
N CYS A 147 21.87 15.39 0.64
CA CYS A 147 22.67 14.62 1.58
C CYS A 147 23.81 15.44 2.18
N GLN A 148 24.52 16.21 1.36
CA GLN A 148 25.64 17.04 1.78
C GLN A 148 25.24 18.12 2.80
N TRP A 149 24.04 18.72 2.66
CA TRP A 149 23.53 19.70 3.64
C TRP A 149 23.42 19.14 5.04
N PHE A 150 23.04 17.86 5.17
CA PHE A 150 22.83 17.20 6.47
C PHE A 150 24.04 16.37 6.93
N ALA A 151 25.11 16.25 6.14
CA ALA A 151 26.21 15.30 6.38
C ALA A 151 26.96 15.54 7.70
N ASP A 152 27.12 16.80 8.11
CA ASP A 152 27.87 17.21 9.29
C ASP A 152 27.02 17.24 10.58
N THR A 153 25.79 16.77 10.52
CA THR A 153 24.86 16.80 11.65
C THR A 153 24.59 15.41 12.21
N ASP A 154 24.52 15.30 13.55
CA ASP A 154 24.14 14.05 14.22
C ASP A 154 22.61 13.85 14.20
N THR A 155 22.12 13.39 13.06
CA THR A 155 20.70 13.06 12.86
C THR A 155 20.44 11.57 12.81
N ASN A 156 21.42 10.74 13.18
CA ASN A 156 21.34 9.27 13.05
C ASN A 156 20.84 8.81 11.66
N HIS A 157 21.33 9.49 10.61
CA HIS A 157 20.97 9.20 9.21
C HIS A 157 19.46 9.35 8.88
N ILE A 158 18.72 10.25 9.54
CA ILE A 158 17.37 10.66 9.08
C ILE A 158 17.45 11.08 7.61
N VAL A 159 18.45 11.88 7.25
CA VAL A 159 18.91 12.05 5.87
C VAL A 159 20.24 11.32 5.73
N PRO A 160 20.46 10.49 4.69
CA PRO A 160 21.75 9.84 4.47
C PRO A 160 22.88 10.88 4.32
N LYS A 161 24.07 10.54 4.80
CA LYS A 161 25.25 11.43 4.68
C LYS A 161 25.80 11.49 3.25
N ASP A 162 25.62 10.39 2.53
CA ASP A 162 26.15 10.22 1.16
C ASP A 162 25.25 9.26 0.36
N THR A 163 25.65 8.96 -0.85
CA THR A 163 24.95 8.11 -1.80
C THR A 163 25.45 6.66 -1.84
N GLN A 164 26.15 6.18 -0.82
CA GLN A 164 26.53 4.75 -0.73
C GLN A 164 25.31 3.89 -0.48
N SER A 165 24.35 4.36 0.31
CA SER A 165 23.04 3.74 0.46
C SER A 165 22.13 4.04 -0.74
N PRO A 166 21.00 3.32 -0.93
CA PRO A 166 20.05 3.60 -2.03
C PRO A 166 19.28 4.92 -1.84
N CYS A 167 19.47 5.65 -0.76
CA CYS A 167 18.83 6.94 -0.44
C CYS A 167 17.29 6.92 -0.66
N LYS A 168 16.62 5.78 -0.36
CA LYS A 168 15.20 5.54 -0.66
C LYS A 168 14.30 6.73 -0.33
N ARG A 169 14.50 7.33 0.87
CA ARG A 169 13.64 8.42 1.37
C ARG A 169 13.79 9.70 0.54
N ILE A 170 15.03 10.02 0.12
CA ILE A 170 15.29 11.17 -0.74
C ILE A 170 14.81 10.90 -2.16
N CYS A 171 15.01 9.69 -2.69
CA CYS A 171 14.45 9.30 -3.99
C CYS A 171 12.90 9.38 -3.98
N LEU A 172 12.25 9.00 -2.89
CA LEU A 172 10.80 9.12 -2.73
C LEU A 172 10.36 10.59 -2.71
N PHE A 173 11.05 11.43 -1.95
CA PHE A 173 10.80 12.87 -1.92
C PHE A 173 10.97 13.50 -3.31
N LEU A 174 12.06 13.18 -4.03
CA LEU A 174 12.27 13.66 -5.39
C LEU A 174 11.18 13.18 -6.36
N ARG A 175 10.70 11.94 -6.24
CA ARG A 175 9.57 11.47 -7.02
C ARG A 175 8.38 12.40 -6.85
N TRP A 176 7.99 12.70 -5.60
CA TRP A 176 6.86 13.58 -5.29
C TRP A 176 7.07 15.02 -5.78
N MET A 177 8.30 15.53 -5.75
CA MET A 177 8.60 16.91 -6.14
C MET A 177 8.73 17.10 -7.66
N VAL A 178 9.16 16.10 -8.41
CA VAL A 178 9.53 16.26 -9.83
C VAL A 178 8.46 15.77 -10.79
N ARG A 179 7.74 14.68 -10.47
CA ARG A 179 6.71 14.15 -11.38
C ARG A 179 5.45 15.03 -11.36
N SER A 180 5.13 15.64 -12.50
CA SER A 180 4.00 16.60 -12.63
C SER A 180 2.72 15.98 -13.23
N ASN A 181 2.84 14.85 -13.95
CA ASN A 181 1.70 14.19 -14.61
C ASN A 181 1.20 12.98 -13.82
N SER A 182 1.08 13.12 -12.50
CA SER A 182 0.63 12.07 -11.59
C SER A 182 -0.44 12.61 -10.66
N PRO A 183 -1.51 11.87 -10.36
CA PRO A 183 -2.47 12.27 -9.34
C PRO A 183 -1.92 12.18 -7.92
N VAL A 184 -0.76 11.53 -7.74
CA VAL A 184 -0.11 11.28 -6.43
C VAL A 184 1.01 12.28 -6.15
N ASP A 185 1.78 12.64 -7.17
CA ASP A 185 3.00 13.46 -7.02
C ASP A 185 2.69 14.95 -7.31
N LEU A 186 3.41 15.88 -6.67
CA LEU A 186 3.10 17.33 -6.73
C LEU A 186 3.75 18.06 -7.92
N GLY A 187 4.90 17.59 -8.39
CA GLY A 187 5.61 18.17 -9.52
C GLY A 187 6.15 19.60 -9.31
N LEU A 188 6.40 20.01 -8.06
CA LEU A 188 6.85 21.37 -7.72
C LEU A 188 8.22 21.73 -8.30
N TRP A 189 9.03 20.72 -8.67
CA TRP A 189 10.38 20.86 -9.19
C TRP A 189 10.53 20.41 -10.65
N ALA A 190 9.41 20.16 -11.33
CA ALA A 190 9.40 19.68 -12.72
C ALA A 190 10.06 20.65 -13.72
N ASP A 191 10.22 21.92 -13.35
CA ASP A 191 10.80 22.97 -14.19
C ASP A 191 12.33 23.01 -14.14
N PHE A 192 12.99 22.28 -13.20
CA PHE A 192 14.44 22.31 -13.07
C PHE A 192 15.13 20.95 -12.86
N ILE A 193 14.36 19.88 -12.62
CA ILE A 193 14.88 18.51 -12.61
C ILE A 193 14.17 17.70 -13.66
N ASP A 194 14.92 17.02 -14.52
CA ASP A 194 14.37 16.14 -15.54
C ASP A 194 13.81 14.86 -14.91
N CYS A 195 12.50 14.62 -15.10
CA CYS A 195 11.79 13.43 -14.60
C CYS A 195 12.45 12.11 -15.03
N ARG A 196 13.07 12.07 -16.22
CA ARG A 196 13.78 10.90 -16.75
C ARG A 196 15.02 10.52 -15.96
N THR A 197 15.58 11.46 -15.17
CA THR A 197 16.77 11.23 -14.33
C THR A 197 16.44 10.70 -12.94
N LEU A 198 15.16 10.68 -12.56
CA LEU A 198 14.72 10.20 -11.25
C LEU A 198 15.20 8.77 -10.99
N ILE A 199 15.51 8.48 -9.73
CA ILE A 199 16.04 7.19 -9.31
C ILE A 199 14.98 6.47 -8.47
N MET A 200 14.76 5.18 -8.75
CA MET A 200 13.78 4.35 -8.06
C MET A 200 13.99 4.35 -6.54
N PRO A 201 12.96 4.64 -5.73
CA PRO A 201 13.01 4.54 -4.27
C PRO A 201 13.14 3.07 -3.83
N LEU A 202 14.36 2.53 -3.90
CA LEU A 202 14.63 1.10 -3.72
C LEU A 202 14.62 0.72 -2.24
N ASP A 203 13.63 -0.08 -1.83
CA ASP A 203 13.61 -0.78 -0.56
C ASP A 203 13.64 -2.31 -0.75
N THR A 204 13.55 -3.04 0.35
CA THR A 204 13.56 -4.50 0.35
C THR A 204 12.39 -5.09 -0.45
N HIS A 205 11.20 -4.47 -0.35
CA HIS A 205 10.01 -4.93 -1.06
C HIS A 205 10.14 -4.73 -2.56
N VAL A 206 10.48 -3.51 -2.99
CA VAL A 206 10.72 -3.17 -4.41
C VAL A 206 11.81 -4.06 -5.00
N LEU A 207 12.91 -4.30 -4.24
CA LEU A 207 13.99 -5.19 -4.66
C LEU A 207 13.49 -6.62 -4.89
N GLN A 208 12.71 -7.17 -3.94
CA GLN A 208 12.17 -8.53 -4.07
C GLN A 208 11.27 -8.68 -5.29
N GLN A 209 10.36 -7.71 -5.53
CA GLN A 209 9.47 -7.76 -6.69
C GLN A 209 10.26 -7.64 -8.00
N SER A 210 11.27 -6.77 -8.03
CA SER A 210 12.13 -6.60 -9.20
C SER A 210 12.92 -7.86 -9.55
N VAL A 211 13.39 -8.59 -8.55
CA VAL A 211 14.06 -9.89 -8.75
C VAL A 211 13.08 -10.95 -9.25
N ARG A 212 11.87 -11.01 -8.67
CA ARG A 212 10.81 -11.95 -9.11
C ARG A 212 10.40 -11.74 -10.56
N LEU A 213 10.35 -10.48 -11.01
CA LEU A 213 10.04 -10.11 -12.39
C LEU A 213 11.24 -10.22 -13.35
N GLY A 214 12.43 -10.63 -12.86
CA GLY A 214 13.64 -10.72 -13.67
C GLY A 214 14.22 -9.37 -14.12
N LEU A 215 13.79 -8.25 -13.49
CA LEU A 215 14.35 -6.92 -13.76
C LEU A 215 15.74 -6.77 -13.14
N LEU A 216 15.97 -7.42 -12.00
CA LEU A 216 17.24 -7.43 -11.28
C LEU A 216 17.68 -8.87 -10.96
N SER A 217 19.00 -9.09 -10.89
CA SER A 217 19.59 -10.35 -10.44
C SER A 217 20.22 -10.28 -9.04
N GLY A 218 20.46 -9.06 -8.54
CA GLY A 218 21.09 -8.83 -7.24
C GLY A 218 20.08 -8.76 -6.09
N LYS A 219 20.53 -9.13 -4.87
CA LYS A 219 19.69 -9.14 -3.66
C LYS A 219 20.05 -8.03 -2.67
N THR A 220 20.92 -7.09 -3.05
CA THR A 220 21.42 -6.03 -2.17
C THR A 220 20.91 -4.68 -2.65
N ALA A 221 20.25 -3.95 -1.75
CA ALA A 221 19.78 -2.59 -2.02
C ALA A 221 20.95 -1.59 -1.87
N THR A 222 21.44 -1.10 -3.00
CA THR A 222 22.49 -0.05 -3.10
C THR A 222 22.03 1.00 -4.12
N MET A 223 22.68 2.17 -4.14
CA MET A 223 22.42 3.19 -5.16
C MET A 223 22.67 2.63 -6.58
N SER A 224 23.71 1.85 -6.78
CA SER A 224 23.99 1.20 -8.07
C SER A 224 22.86 0.24 -8.49
N THR A 225 22.24 -0.47 -7.52
CA THR A 225 21.09 -1.36 -7.79
C THR A 225 19.85 -0.54 -8.12
N ALA A 226 19.61 0.58 -7.42
CA ALA A 226 18.50 1.48 -7.70
C ALA A 226 18.60 2.07 -9.12
N LYS A 227 19.80 2.56 -9.52
CA LYS A 227 20.06 3.03 -10.89
C LYS A 227 19.82 1.94 -11.95
N LYS A 228 20.32 0.73 -11.72
CA LYS A 228 20.09 -0.40 -12.66
C LYS A 228 18.62 -0.75 -12.82
N LEU A 229 17.85 -0.64 -11.72
CA LEU A 229 16.39 -0.84 -11.78
C LEU A 229 15.74 0.26 -12.59
N THR A 230 16.11 1.52 -12.34
CA THR A 230 15.59 2.67 -13.09
C THR A 230 15.89 2.55 -14.59
N ASP A 231 17.13 2.19 -14.95
CA ASP A 231 17.53 1.95 -16.35
C ASP A 231 16.69 0.85 -17.01
N LYS A 232 16.34 -0.20 -16.24
CA LYS A 232 15.46 -1.25 -16.75
C LYS A 232 14.02 -0.78 -16.90
N LEU A 233 13.52 0.04 -15.99
CA LEU A 233 12.16 0.58 -16.07
C LEU A 233 12.03 1.63 -17.18
N SER A 234 13.08 2.37 -17.52
CA SER A 234 13.09 3.29 -18.66
C SER A 234 12.89 2.59 -20.00
N GLU A 235 13.23 1.29 -20.12
CA GLU A 235 12.89 0.50 -21.32
C GLU A 235 11.36 0.36 -21.50
N PHE A 236 10.58 0.41 -20.43
CA PHE A 236 9.12 0.28 -20.43
C PHE A 236 8.40 1.64 -20.31
N PHE A 237 9.02 2.60 -19.62
CA PHE A 237 8.52 3.94 -19.37
C PHE A 237 9.60 5.00 -19.69
N PRO A 238 9.89 5.26 -20.97
CA PRO A 238 11.05 6.08 -21.36
C PRO A 238 11.00 7.53 -20.90
N ASP A 239 9.81 8.11 -20.79
CA ASP A 239 9.64 9.50 -20.36
C ASP A 239 9.48 9.64 -18.85
N ASP A 240 9.16 8.54 -18.14
CA ASP A 240 8.87 8.54 -16.70
C ASP A 240 9.14 7.16 -16.09
N PRO A 241 10.40 6.81 -15.82
CA PRO A 241 10.77 5.49 -15.28
C PRO A 241 10.09 5.17 -13.94
N LEU A 242 9.71 6.19 -13.17
CA LEU A 242 9.11 6.01 -11.85
C LEU A 242 7.62 5.64 -11.88
N LYS A 243 6.96 5.60 -13.04
CA LYS A 243 5.72 4.82 -13.20
C LYS A 243 5.91 3.36 -12.81
N GLY A 244 7.13 2.85 -12.96
CA GLY A 244 7.52 1.54 -12.50
C GLY A 244 7.38 1.31 -11.00
N ASP A 245 7.41 2.35 -10.16
CA ASP A 245 7.19 2.22 -8.70
C ASP A 245 5.75 1.76 -8.40
N PHE A 246 4.76 2.38 -9.02
CA PHE A 246 3.37 1.95 -8.92
C PHE A 246 3.13 0.57 -9.52
N ALA A 247 3.83 0.25 -10.63
CA ALA A 247 3.77 -1.09 -11.23
C ALA A 247 4.30 -2.17 -10.30
N LEU A 248 5.46 -1.94 -9.67
CA LEU A 248 6.08 -2.89 -8.73
C LEU A 248 5.28 -3.01 -7.43
N PHE A 249 4.74 -1.90 -6.92
CA PHE A 249 3.81 -1.90 -5.80
C PHE A 249 2.58 -2.77 -6.12
N GLY A 250 1.92 -2.51 -7.24
CA GLY A 250 0.73 -3.25 -7.67
C GLY A 250 1.01 -4.74 -7.88
N TYR A 251 2.13 -5.07 -8.52
CA TYR A 251 2.57 -6.45 -8.65
C TYR A 251 2.79 -7.12 -7.29
N GLY A 252 3.42 -6.42 -6.35
CA GLY A 252 3.66 -6.93 -5.00
C GLY A 252 2.37 -7.21 -4.23
N VAL A 253 1.43 -6.27 -4.25
CA VAL A 253 0.11 -6.42 -3.63
C VAL A 253 -0.64 -7.62 -4.23
N ASN A 254 -0.71 -7.71 -5.56
CA ASN A 254 -1.43 -8.80 -6.22
C ASN A 254 -0.72 -10.15 -6.02
N SER A 255 0.62 -10.20 -6.02
CA SER A 255 1.38 -11.42 -5.74
C SER A 255 1.21 -11.87 -4.28
N ALA A 256 1.15 -10.95 -3.34
CA ALA A 256 0.88 -11.27 -1.93
C ALA A 256 -0.55 -11.80 -1.77
N MET A 257 -1.52 -11.22 -2.47
CA MET A 257 -2.89 -11.72 -2.51
C MET A 257 -2.97 -13.12 -3.14
N ALA A 258 -2.27 -13.37 -4.26
CA ALA A 258 -2.23 -14.68 -4.90
C ALA A 258 -1.60 -15.73 -3.98
N ASN A 259 -0.46 -15.41 -3.33
CA ASN A 259 0.19 -16.31 -2.38
C ASN A 259 -0.68 -16.60 -1.15
N ARG A 260 -1.44 -15.61 -0.67
CA ARG A 260 -2.41 -15.80 0.42
C ARG A 260 -3.59 -16.66 -0.02
N THR A 261 -4.06 -16.50 -1.25
CA THR A 261 -5.14 -17.34 -1.83
C THR A 261 -4.69 -18.80 -1.93
N HIS A 262 -3.44 -19.07 -2.36
CA HIS A 262 -2.89 -20.44 -2.39
C HIS A 262 -2.65 -21.06 -1.00
N ALA A 263 -2.61 -20.26 0.06
CA ALA A 263 -2.48 -20.73 1.44
C ALA A 263 -3.82 -20.76 2.18
N MET A 264 -4.89 -20.31 1.51
CA MET A 264 -6.20 -20.20 2.15
C MET A 264 -6.88 -21.56 2.26
N LEU A 265 -7.24 -21.90 3.48
CA LEU A 265 -7.95 -23.15 3.80
C LEU A 265 -9.45 -22.86 3.81
N LEU A 266 -10.19 -23.62 3.02
CA LEU A 266 -11.65 -23.60 3.01
C LEU A 266 -12.17 -24.85 3.70
N LYS A 267 -12.91 -24.69 4.77
CA LYS A 267 -13.50 -25.81 5.52
C LYS A 267 -14.90 -26.09 5.04
N VAL A 268 -15.11 -27.31 4.60
CA VAL A 268 -16.46 -27.80 4.26
C VAL A 268 -17.31 -27.94 5.53
N ILE A 269 -18.51 -27.39 5.50
CA ILE A 269 -19.48 -27.57 6.58
C ILE A 269 -20.40 -28.72 6.18
N ASN A 270 -20.30 -29.86 6.88
CA ASN A 270 -21.08 -31.08 6.61
C ASN A 270 -22.53 -30.94 7.08
N LYS A 271 -23.22 -29.90 6.58
CA LYS A 271 -24.60 -29.58 6.84
C LYS A 271 -25.28 -29.14 5.55
N THR A 272 -26.57 -29.28 5.47
CA THR A 272 -27.43 -28.71 4.44
C THR A 272 -28.13 -27.48 4.98
N PHE A 273 -28.23 -26.44 4.16
CA PHE A 273 -28.77 -25.14 4.55
C PHE A 273 -29.99 -24.78 3.70
N SER A 274 -30.84 -23.98 4.31
CA SER A 274 -31.99 -23.33 3.66
C SER A 274 -31.84 -21.80 3.79
N VAL A 275 -32.11 -21.09 2.71
CA VAL A 275 -32.27 -19.64 2.69
C VAL A 275 -33.76 -19.34 2.79
N CYS A 276 -34.15 -18.62 3.83
CA CYS A 276 -35.53 -18.43 4.18
C CYS A 276 -35.90 -16.96 4.34
N LYS A 277 -37.17 -16.66 4.10
CA LYS A 277 -37.81 -15.43 4.55
C LYS A 277 -38.84 -15.82 5.63
N VAL A 278 -38.76 -15.16 6.77
CA VAL A 278 -39.61 -15.42 7.93
C VAL A 278 -40.47 -14.20 8.26
N THR A 279 -41.60 -14.40 8.93
CA THR A 279 -42.42 -13.27 9.38
C THR A 279 -41.71 -12.46 10.46
N ASP A 280 -41.07 -13.17 11.39
CA ASP A 280 -40.24 -12.65 12.46
C ASP A 280 -39.28 -13.74 12.97
N TYR A 281 -38.44 -13.42 13.95
CA TYR A 281 -37.43 -14.37 14.48
C TYR A 281 -37.85 -15.08 15.78
N SER A 282 -39.13 -15.07 16.15
CA SER A 282 -39.62 -15.65 17.40
C SER A 282 -39.46 -17.15 17.50
N GLU A 283 -39.52 -17.85 16.35
CA GLU A 283 -39.38 -19.31 16.25
C GLU A 283 -37.96 -19.75 15.84
N VAL A 284 -37.01 -18.85 15.70
CA VAL A 284 -35.64 -19.19 15.30
C VAL A 284 -34.85 -19.69 16.52
N ASP A 285 -34.26 -20.88 16.39
CA ASP A 285 -33.34 -21.42 17.40
C ASP A 285 -31.97 -20.70 17.35
N LEU A 286 -31.85 -19.61 18.06
CA LEU A 286 -30.61 -18.79 18.13
C LEU A 286 -29.44 -19.53 18.82
N MET A 287 -29.69 -20.67 19.47
CA MET A 287 -28.62 -21.47 20.10
C MET A 287 -27.97 -22.45 19.13
N SER A 288 -28.46 -22.51 17.91
CA SER A 288 -27.85 -23.33 16.85
C SER A 288 -26.54 -22.77 16.36
N ASP A 289 -25.58 -23.64 15.98
CA ASP A 289 -24.22 -23.26 15.56
C ASP A 289 -24.20 -22.39 14.29
N PHE A 290 -25.16 -22.60 13.38
CA PHE A 290 -25.19 -21.90 12.08
C PHE A 290 -26.55 -21.25 11.87
N VAL A 291 -26.70 -20.04 12.42
CA VAL A 291 -27.87 -19.19 12.26
C VAL A 291 -27.40 -17.81 11.80
N PHE A 292 -27.83 -17.42 10.62
CA PHE A 292 -27.49 -16.10 10.05
C PHE A 292 -28.78 -15.34 9.79
N ILE A 293 -28.89 -14.17 10.41
CA ILE A 293 -30.06 -13.32 10.38
C ILE A 293 -29.76 -12.04 9.64
N GLY A 294 -30.58 -11.68 8.68
CA GLY A 294 -30.55 -10.42 7.97
C GLY A 294 -31.89 -9.71 8.06
N LYS A 295 -31.98 -8.59 8.78
CA LYS A 295 -33.19 -7.78 8.88
C LYS A 295 -33.00 -6.46 8.15
N THR A 296 -33.91 -6.16 7.24
CA THR A 296 -33.98 -4.89 6.53
C THR A 296 -35.36 -4.26 6.73
N ASP A 297 -35.61 -3.12 6.14
CA ASP A 297 -36.93 -2.48 6.06
C ASP A 297 -37.91 -3.26 5.19
N GLY A 298 -37.44 -4.13 4.29
CA GLY A 298 -38.26 -4.92 3.36
C GLY A 298 -38.43 -6.38 3.73
N GLU A 299 -37.56 -6.97 4.59
CA GLU A 299 -37.59 -8.40 4.86
C GLU A 299 -36.92 -8.83 6.15
N CYS A 300 -37.34 -10.02 6.64
CA CYS A 300 -36.65 -10.79 7.65
C CYS A 300 -36.05 -12.05 7.00
N SER A 301 -34.77 -12.06 6.71
CA SER A 301 -34.04 -13.19 6.10
C SER A 301 -33.39 -14.05 7.16
N LEU A 302 -33.36 -15.36 6.90
CA LEU A 302 -32.73 -16.37 7.75
C LEU A 302 -31.97 -17.37 6.88
N VAL A 303 -30.74 -17.69 7.24
CA VAL A 303 -30.07 -18.89 6.74
C VAL A 303 -29.77 -19.78 7.93
N CYS A 304 -30.25 -21.03 7.86
CA CYS A 304 -30.08 -22.01 8.93
C CYS A 304 -29.94 -23.43 8.36
N GLU A 305 -29.57 -24.39 9.22
CA GLU A 305 -29.64 -25.80 8.83
C GLU A 305 -31.06 -26.15 8.37
N THR A 306 -31.18 -26.88 7.26
CA THR A 306 -32.49 -27.27 6.65
C THR A 306 -33.40 -27.92 7.65
N SER A 307 -32.89 -28.77 8.56
CA SER A 307 -33.65 -29.46 9.62
C SER A 307 -34.19 -28.53 10.72
N LYS A 308 -33.71 -27.28 10.77
CA LYS A 308 -34.05 -26.28 11.80
C LYS A 308 -34.81 -25.07 11.24
N THR A 309 -35.38 -25.24 10.06
CA THR A 309 -36.20 -24.19 9.44
C THR A 309 -37.47 -23.97 10.28
N PRO A 310 -37.76 -22.74 10.75
CA PRO A 310 -38.91 -22.46 11.61
C PRO A 310 -40.24 -22.54 10.83
N SER A 311 -41.31 -22.77 11.56
CA SER A 311 -42.65 -22.98 10.95
C SER A 311 -43.25 -21.69 10.37
N ASN A 312 -42.84 -20.52 10.88
CA ASN A 312 -43.25 -19.20 10.41
C ASN A 312 -42.51 -18.72 9.15
N THR A 313 -41.86 -19.63 8.42
CA THR A 313 -41.19 -19.36 7.13
C THR A 313 -42.21 -19.10 6.04
N THR A 314 -42.10 -17.98 5.34
CA THR A 314 -43.00 -17.57 4.23
C THR A 314 -42.45 -17.95 2.85
N GLU A 315 -41.15 -17.90 2.67
CA GLU A 315 -40.46 -18.30 1.44
C GLU A 315 -39.21 -19.11 1.82
N ARG A 316 -38.89 -20.13 1.03
CA ARG A 316 -37.82 -21.07 1.36
C ARG A 316 -37.14 -21.58 0.10
N ASP A 317 -35.82 -21.57 0.12
CA ASP A 317 -34.96 -22.12 -0.92
C ASP A 317 -33.95 -23.09 -0.30
N ASP A 318 -34.09 -24.36 -0.57
CA ASP A 318 -33.34 -25.47 0.03
C ASP A 318 -32.16 -25.92 -0.81
N GLY A 319 -31.40 -26.88 -0.28
CA GLY A 319 -30.34 -27.58 -1.00
C GLY A 319 -29.08 -26.78 -1.13
N TRP A 320 -28.75 -25.97 -0.14
CA TRP A 320 -27.48 -25.28 -0.07
C TRP A 320 -26.46 -26.08 0.74
N ARG A 321 -25.20 -26.11 0.27
CA ARG A 321 -24.03 -26.60 1.01
C ARG A 321 -23.03 -25.43 1.16
N ALA A 322 -22.25 -25.46 2.24
CA ALA A 322 -21.40 -24.35 2.60
C ALA A 322 -19.95 -24.77 2.82
N PHE A 323 -19.04 -23.86 2.52
CA PHE A 323 -17.69 -23.84 3.07
C PHE A 323 -17.40 -22.45 3.64
N ARG A 324 -16.54 -22.41 4.65
CA ARG A 324 -16.09 -21.18 5.25
C ARG A 324 -14.58 -20.99 5.03
N ILE A 325 -14.14 -19.77 5.01
CA ILE A 325 -12.73 -19.46 5.01
C ILE A 325 -12.19 -19.69 6.43
N GLU A 326 -11.19 -20.56 6.60
CA GLU A 326 -10.61 -20.83 7.92
C GLU A 326 -9.67 -19.69 8.34
N GLY A 327 -9.76 -19.33 9.64
CA GLY A 327 -9.00 -18.26 10.25
C GLY A 327 -9.81 -16.99 10.47
N ILE A 328 -9.18 -16.01 11.12
CA ILE A 328 -9.74 -14.68 11.31
C ILE A 328 -9.27 -13.83 10.14
N LEU A 329 -10.20 -13.34 9.33
CA LEU A 329 -9.92 -12.44 8.23
C LEU A 329 -9.73 -11.01 8.78
N ASP A 330 -8.57 -10.42 8.53
CA ASP A 330 -8.35 -9.02 8.82
C ASP A 330 -9.18 -8.15 7.85
N PHE A 331 -9.89 -7.14 8.37
CA PHE A 331 -10.71 -6.22 7.56
C PHE A 331 -9.93 -5.48 6.48
N SER A 332 -8.60 -5.40 6.61
CA SER A 332 -7.72 -4.85 5.57
C SER A 332 -7.50 -5.78 4.37
N LEU A 333 -7.96 -7.03 4.44
CA LEU A 333 -7.82 -8.00 3.36
C LEU A 333 -8.87 -7.73 2.26
N ILE A 334 -8.45 -7.08 1.20
CA ILE A 334 -9.32 -6.69 0.09
C ILE A 334 -9.42 -7.81 -0.95
N GLY A 335 -10.65 -8.11 -1.40
CA GLY A 335 -10.91 -8.89 -2.61
C GLY A 335 -10.83 -10.41 -2.45
N ILE A 336 -10.85 -10.98 -1.25
CA ILE A 336 -10.88 -12.44 -1.03
C ILE A 336 -12.15 -13.02 -1.60
N LEU A 337 -13.32 -12.54 -1.14
CA LEU A 337 -14.63 -12.98 -1.60
C LEU A 337 -14.80 -12.72 -3.11
N ALA A 338 -14.29 -11.58 -3.61
CA ALA A 338 -14.36 -11.26 -5.03
C ALA A 338 -13.62 -12.28 -5.90
N LYS A 339 -12.46 -12.79 -5.47
CA LYS A 339 -11.71 -13.82 -6.22
C LYS A 339 -12.46 -15.14 -6.24
N ILE A 340 -12.98 -15.61 -5.10
CA ILE A 340 -13.76 -16.84 -4.99
C ILE A 340 -15.02 -16.72 -5.86
N SER A 341 -15.73 -15.60 -5.76
CA SER A 341 -16.96 -15.38 -6.54
C SER A 341 -16.69 -15.31 -8.04
N THR A 342 -15.60 -14.66 -8.48
CA THR A 342 -15.21 -14.59 -9.89
C THR A 342 -14.86 -15.97 -10.42
N CYS A 343 -14.02 -16.73 -9.71
CA CYS A 343 -13.64 -18.09 -10.07
C CYS A 343 -14.85 -19.00 -10.25
N LEU A 344 -15.79 -18.97 -9.30
CA LEU A 344 -17.01 -19.78 -9.37
C LEU A 344 -17.96 -19.30 -10.47
N ALA A 345 -18.11 -18.00 -10.67
CA ALA A 345 -18.97 -17.42 -11.70
C ALA A 345 -18.46 -17.74 -13.12
N GLU A 346 -17.15 -17.69 -13.37
CA GLU A 346 -16.54 -18.08 -14.65
C GLU A 346 -16.78 -19.56 -14.99
N ASN A 347 -17.05 -20.39 -13.98
CA ASN A 347 -17.41 -21.80 -14.14
C ASN A 347 -18.92 -22.07 -14.07
N GLY A 348 -19.75 -21.02 -14.10
CA GLY A 348 -21.22 -21.12 -14.11
C GLY A 348 -21.83 -21.57 -12.78
N ILE A 349 -21.13 -21.32 -11.66
CA ILE A 349 -21.58 -21.71 -10.32
C ILE A 349 -22.09 -20.47 -9.57
N GLY A 350 -23.38 -20.44 -9.26
CA GLY A 350 -24.00 -19.41 -8.43
C GLY A 350 -23.66 -19.60 -6.96
N ILE A 351 -23.48 -18.49 -6.26
CA ILE A 351 -23.16 -18.48 -4.83
C ILE A 351 -24.14 -17.63 -4.02
N PHE A 352 -24.27 -17.96 -2.74
CA PHE A 352 -24.83 -17.10 -1.70
C PHE A 352 -23.76 -16.89 -0.64
N ALA A 353 -23.37 -15.64 -0.41
CA ALA A 353 -22.27 -15.32 0.50
C ALA A 353 -22.79 -14.65 1.77
N ILE A 354 -22.21 -15.03 2.91
CA ILE A 354 -22.53 -14.47 4.23
C ILE A 354 -21.21 -14.05 4.87
N SER A 355 -21.06 -12.76 5.12
CA SER A 355 -19.91 -12.21 5.85
C SER A 355 -20.25 -12.05 7.33
N THR A 356 -19.38 -12.55 8.20
CA THR A 356 -19.45 -12.37 9.64
C THR A 356 -18.24 -11.55 10.13
N PHE A 357 -18.18 -11.24 11.42
CA PHE A 357 -17.07 -10.47 11.97
C PHE A 357 -15.69 -11.12 11.74
N ASN A 358 -15.60 -12.45 11.82
CA ASN A 358 -14.33 -13.16 11.72
C ASN A 358 -14.04 -13.71 10.32
N THR A 359 -15.06 -14.08 9.54
CA THR A 359 -14.87 -14.82 8.29
C THR A 359 -16.10 -14.81 7.39
N ASP A 360 -15.90 -15.26 6.14
CA ASP A 360 -16.97 -15.41 5.15
C ASP A 360 -17.38 -16.88 4.99
N TYR A 361 -18.66 -17.07 4.78
CA TYR A 361 -19.29 -18.32 4.41
C TYR A 361 -19.76 -18.22 2.97
N ILE A 362 -19.44 -19.22 2.16
CA ILE A 362 -19.85 -19.31 0.77
C ILE A 362 -20.70 -20.55 0.61
N LEU A 363 -21.92 -20.33 0.15
CA LEU A 363 -22.90 -21.39 -0.09
C LEU A 363 -23.10 -21.57 -1.60
N THR A 364 -23.17 -22.80 -2.05
CA THR A 364 -23.54 -23.17 -3.41
C THR A 364 -24.67 -24.20 -3.36
N LYS A 365 -25.43 -24.34 -4.42
CA LYS A 365 -26.39 -25.43 -4.52
C LYS A 365 -25.69 -26.78 -4.45
N ALA A 366 -26.31 -27.76 -3.76
CA ALA A 366 -25.73 -29.07 -3.51
C ALA A 366 -25.31 -29.78 -4.82
N GLU A 367 -26.07 -29.59 -5.89
CA GLU A 367 -25.80 -30.12 -7.23
C GLU A 367 -24.47 -29.55 -7.85
N ASN A 368 -24.07 -28.34 -7.45
CA ASN A 368 -22.87 -27.69 -7.95
C ASN A 368 -21.71 -27.76 -6.94
N PHE A 369 -21.92 -28.32 -5.75
CA PHE A 369 -20.93 -28.21 -4.66
C PHE A 369 -19.62 -28.92 -4.97
N GLU A 370 -19.67 -30.16 -5.49
CA GLU A 370 -18.45 -30.90 -5.83
C GLU A 370 -17.69 -30.21 -6.97
N LYS A 371 -18.41 -29.69 -7.98
CA LYS A 371 -17.80 -28.88 -9.03
C LYS A 371 -17.15 -27.60 -8.49
N ALA A 372 -17.75 -26.96 -7.47
CA ALA A 372 -17.19 -25.78 -6.82
C ALA A 372 -15.91 -26.14 -6.08
N VAL A 373 -15.85 -27.25 -5.37
CA VAL A 373 -14.66 -27.78 -4.70
C VAL A 373 -13.54 -28.00 -5.71
N GLU A 374 -13.77 -28.78 -6.75
CA GLU A 374 -12.79 -29.07 -7.81
C GLU A 374 -12.25 -27.78 -8.48
N THR A 375 -13.15 -26.83 -8.77
CA THR A 375 -12.80 -25.54 -9.36
C THR A 375 -11.87 -24.74 -8.45
N LEU A 376 -12.17 -24.66 -7.16
CA LEU A 376 -11.38 -23.93 -6.19
C LEU A 376 -10.03 -24.62 -5.90
N GLU A 377 -9.99 -25.96 -5.87
CA GLU A 377 -8.73 -26.70 -5.73
C GLU A 377 -7.82 -26.50 -6.94
N ALA A 378 -8.36 -26.47 -8.16
CA ALA A 378 -7.62 -26.18 -9.38
C ALA A 378 -7.01 -24.77 -9.37
N GLU A 379 -7.65 -23.80 -8.72
CA GLU A 379 -7.15 -22.44 -8.50
C GLU A 379 -6.21 -22.33 -7.27
N GLY A 380 -5.92 -23.46 -6.60
CA GLY A 380 -4.92 -23.56 -5.53
C GLY A 380 -5.44 -23.32 -4.11
N TYR A 381 -6.76 -23.28 -3.91
CA TYR A 381 -7.33 -23.31 -2.55
C TYR A 381 -7.17 -24.71 -1.94
N LYS A 382 -6.92 -24.76 -0.63
CA LYS A 382 -6.94 -26.01 0.12
C LYS A 382 -8.33 -26.20 0.72
N ILE A 383 -8.93 -27.36 0.51
CA ILE A 383 -10.27 -27.70 1.03
C ILE A 383 -10.15 -28.84 2.04
N CYS A 384 -10.80 -28.73 3.19
CA CYS A 384 -10.80 -29.76 4.25
C CYS A 384 -12.20 -29.96 4.86
#